data_79b409c034ee7e773f0a2a842d9f1d01
#
_entry.id   79b409c034ee7e773f0a2a842d9f1d01
#
_cell.length_a   1.000
_cell.length_b   1.000
_cell.length_c   1.000
_cell.angle_alpha   90.00
_cell.angle_beta   90.00
_cell.angle_gamma   90.00
#
_symmetry.space_group_name_H-M   'P 1'
#
loop_
_entity.id
_entity.type
_entity.pdbx_description
1 polymer ?
#
loop_
_entity_poly.entity_id
_entity_poly.type
_entity_poly.pdbx_seq_one_letter_code
_entity_poly.pdbx_strand_id
1 'polypeptide(L)'
;MSATEDLADVERVLAGDGSSFEGIVRRWQGPLVNMAYRFCNDRGRAEEMAQEAFLRVYRSLASWRRDAAFSTWLFAVAANLYRSELKRIPAGNVALDDVAELMDKRSHSRDFEEHERDRMVRRAVMALPAKYRDAMVLYYFHEMDVPAASKSLGLPEGTVKARLFRGREILRSKLPQLLEVSRLKEA
;
A
#
# COMPACT_ATOMS: atom_id res chain seq x y z
N MET A 1 16.85 1.35 4.97
CA MET A 1 16.43 0.18 5.79
C MET A 1 17.22 -1.00 5.31
N SER A 2 17.87 -1.73 6.20
CA SER A 2 18.89 -2.69 5.82
C SER A 2 18.31 -4.05 5.48
N ALA A 3 18.42 -4.48 4.22
CA ALA A 3 18.10 -5.85 3.80
C ALA A 3 18.85 -6.90 4.64
N THR A 4 20.01 -6.52 5.18
CA THR A 4 20.84 -7.34 6.04
C THR A 4 20.20 -7.58 7.41
N GLU A 5 19.53 -6.56 7.98
CA GLU A 5 18.84 -6.69 9.28
C GLU A 5 17.61 -7.59 9.16
N ASP A 6 16.85 -7.46 8.06
CA ASP A 6 15.70 -8.31 7.80
C ASP A 6 16.13 -9.78 7.69
N LEU A 7 17.23 -10.05 6.97
CA LEU A 7 17.74 -11.39 6.80
C LEU A 7 18.18 -12.00 8.14
N ALA A 8 18.91 -11.22 8.96
CA ALA A 8 19.36 -11.66 10.28
C ALA A 8 18.19 -11.97 11.23
N ASP A 9 17.14 -11.13 11.23
CA ASP A 9 15.95 -11.36 12.04
C ASP A 9 15.18 -12.60 11.56
N VAL A 10 15.01 -12.76 10.25
CA VAL A 10 14.37 -13.95 9.68
C VAL A 10 15.12 -15.22 10.06
N GLU A 11 16.44 -15.23 9.97
CA GLU A 11 17.25 -16.40 10.33
C GLU A 11 17.10 -16.77 11.80
N ARG A 12 17.10 -15.78 12.69
CA ARG A 12 16.87 -16.03 14.13
C ARG A 12 15.47 -16.58 14.41
N VAL A 13 14.45 -16.01 13.78
CA VAL A 13 13.07 -16.52 13.94
C VAL A 13 12.96 -17.95 13.45
N LEU A 14 13.56 -18.30 12.31
CA LEU A 14 13.56 -19.65 11.78
C LEU A 14 14.38 -20.63 12.63
N ALA A 15 15.37 -20.14 13.37
CA ALA A 15 16.14 -20.91 14.35
C ALA A 15 15.41 -21.10 15.70
N GLY A 16 14.19 -20.56 15.85
CA GLY A 16 13.35 -20.73 17.05
C GLY A 16 13.28 -19.49 17.96
N ASP A 17 14.03 -18.43 17.69
CA ASP A 17 13.91 -17.16 18.42
C ASP A 17 12.77 -16.30 17.86
N GLY A 18 11.54 -16.63 18.29
CA GLY A 18 10.35 -15.89 17.89
C GLY A 18 10.37 -14.41 18.27
N SER A 19 11.16 -14.02 19.30
CA SER A 19 11.25 -12.62 19.75
C SER A 19 11.94 -11.73 18.71
N SER A 20 12.83 -12.26 17.88
CA SER A 20 13.47 -11.52 16.78
C SER A 20 12.50 -11.03 15.73
N PHE A 21 11.25 -11.56 15.67
CA PHE A 21 10.23 -11.05 14.78
C PHE A 21 9.79 -9.62 15.11
N GLU A 22 9.97 -9.17 16.36
CA GLU A 22 9.71 -7.79 16.78
C GLU A 22 10.51 -6.78 15.95
N GLY A 23 11.75 -7.08 15.59
CA GLY A 23 12.57 -6.23 14.73
C GLY A 23 11.92 -6.00 13.36
N ILE A 24 11.36 -7.07 12.76
CA ILE A 24 10.62 -7.01 11.50
C ILE A 24 9.35 -6.16 11.65
N VAL A 25 8.57 -6.39 12.72
CA VAL A 25 7.35 -5.61 12.99
C VAL A 25 7.68 -4.14 13.13
N ARG A 26 8.69 -3.79 13.93
CA ARG A 26 9.10 -2.40 14.19
C ARG A 26 9.49 -1.66 12.90
N ARG A 27 10.20 -2.32 12.00
CA ARG A 27 10.61 -1.73 10.71
C ARG A 27 9.47 -1.58 9.72
N TRP A 28 8.56 -2.55 9.66
CA TRP A 28 7.59 -2.67 8.58
C TRP A 28 6.16 -2.30 8.96
N GLN A 29 5.85 -2.02 10.24
CA GLN A 29 4.48 -1.67 10.66
C GLN A 29 3.96 -0.40 9.95
N GLY A 30 4.73 0.68 9.93
CA GLY A 30 4.35 1.91 9.24
C GLY A 30 4.09 1.70 7.74
N PRO A 31 5.05 1.12 6.99
CA PRO A 31 4.84 0.75 5.59
C PRO A 31 3.61 -0.14 5.35
N LEU A 32 3.36 -1.16 6.17
CA LEU A 32 2.20 -2.06 5.99
C LEU A 32 0.88 -1.37 6.33
N VAL A 33 0.80 -0.59 7.41
CA VAL A 33 -0.38 0.22 7.73
C VAL A 33 -0.67 1.22 6.61
N ASN A 34 0.34 1.93 6.13
CA ASN A 34 0.19 2.85 5.01
C ASN A 34 -0.29 2.15 3.72
N MET A 35 0.22 0.94 3.46
CA MET A 35 -0.26 0.13 2.35
C MET A 35 -1.73 -0.26 2.55
N ALA A 36 -2.10 -0.82 3.71
CA ALA A 36 -3.46 -1.21 4.02
C ALA A 36 -4.43 -0.02 3.91
N TYR A 37 -4.04 1.15 4.43
CA TYR A 37 -4.82 2.38 4.32
C TYR A 37 -5.12 2.76 2.87
N ARG A 38 -4.17 2.58 1.96
CA ARG A 38 -4.39 2.80 0.51
C ARG A 38 -5.40 1.83 -0.10
N PHE A 39 -5.64 0.68 0.53
CA PHE A 39 -6.66 -0.27 0.10
C PHE A 39 -8.05 0.03 0.69
N CYS A 40 -8.16 0.36 1.97
CA CYS A 40 -9.43 0.46 2.69
C CYS A 40 -9.90 1.89 3.00
N ASN A 41 -8.98 2.89 2.95
CA ASN A 41 -9.24 4.29 3.32
C ASN A 41 -9.81 4.49 4.74
N ASP A 42 -9.49 3.56 5.64
CA ASP A 42 -9.89 3.58 7.05
C ASP A 42 -8.66 3.22 7.89
N ARG A 43 -8.30 4.07 8.87
CA ARG A 43 -7.08 3.91 9.65
C ARG A 43 -7.15 2.74 10.62
N GLY A 44 -8.27 2.61 11.35
CA GLY A 44 -8.44 1.51 12.30
C GLY A 44 -8.40 0.16 11.59
N ARG A 45 -9.13 0.07 10.48
CA ARG A 45 -9.10 -1.13 9.64
C ARG A 45 -7.73 -1.38 9.01
N ALA A 46 -7.01 -0.35 8.62
CA ALA A 46 -5.66 -0.50 8.08
C ALA A 46 -4.69 -1.08 9.12
N GLU A 47 -4.82 -0.68 10.38
CA GLU A 47 -4.04 -1.22 11.50
C GLU A 47 -4.38 -2.70 11.74
N GLU A 48 -5.66 -3.07 11.75
CA GLU A 48 -6.10 -4.48 11.85
C GLU A 48 -5.58 -5.34 10.70
N MET A 49 -5.70 -4.84 9.47
CA MET A 49 -5.20 -5.53 8.27
C MET A 49 -3.69 -5.71 8.31
N ALA A 50 -2.94 -4.73 8.82
CA ALA A 50 -1.50 -4.82 8.98
C ALA A 50 -1.11 -5.84 10.05
N GLN A 51 -1.82 -5.92 11.17
CA GLN A 51 -1.62 -6.94 12.19
C GLN A 51 -1.84 -8.36 11.64
N GLU A 52 -2.94 -8.57 10.90
CA GLU A 52 -3.22 -9.87 10.27
C GLU A 52 -2.15 -10.22 9.21
N ALA A 53 -1.64 -9.20 8.48
CA ALA A 53 -0.53 -9.41 7.55
C ALA A 53 0.74 -9.91 8.27
N PHE A 54 1.10 -9.34 9.43
CA PHE A 54 2.22 -9.81 10.21
C PHE A 54 2.04 -11.23 10.74
N LEU A 55 0.86 -11.59 11.21
CA LEU A 55 0.56 -12.96 11.61
C LEU A 55 0.72 -13.93 10.44
N ARG A 56 0.26 -13.55 9.26
CA ARG A 56 0.40 -14.37 8.06
C ARG A 56 1.84 -14.48 7.60
N VAL A 57 2.60 -13.38 7.64
CA VAL A 57 4.04 -13.34 7.37
C VAL A 57 4.78 -14.29 8.31
N TYR A 58 4.53 -14.18 9.61
CA TYR A 58 5.17 -15.04 10.62
C TYR A 58 4.91 -16.53 10.35
N ARG A 59 3.66 -16.91 10.11
CA ARG A 59 3.27 -18.30 9.83
C ARG A 59 3.85 -18.85 8.52
N SER A 60 4.07 -17.98 7.54
CA SER A 60 4.57 -18.37 6.21
C SER A 60 6.06 -18.08 6.01
N LEU A 61 6.77 -17.63 7.05
CA LEU A 61 8.15 -17.16 6.95
C LEU A 61 9.09 -18.22 6.35
N ALA A 62 8.91 -19.49 6.74
CA ALA A 62 9.68 -20.63 6.21
C ALA A 62 9.45 -20.87 4.69
N SER A 63 8.40 -20.31 4.11
CA SER A 63 8.11 -20.43 2.68
C SER A 63 8.85 -19.40 1.81
N TRP A 64 9.51 -18.41 2.42
CA TRP A 64 10.30 -17.44 1.68
C TRP A 64 11.57 -18.09 1.13
N ARG A 65 11.64 -18.20 -0.20
CA ARG A 65 12.74 -18.89 -0.90
C ARG A 65 13.97 -18.05 -1.13
N ARG A 66 13.98 -16.78 -0.70
CA ARG A 66 15.08 -15.80 -0.92
C ARG A 66 15.37 -15.52 -2.40
N ASP A 67 14.43 -15.82 -3.30
CA ASP A 67 14.50 -15.50 -4.73
C ASP A 67 14.17 -14.02 -5.04
N ALA A 68 13.73 -13.29 -4.01
CA ALA A 68 13.50 -11.84 -4.02
C ALA A 68 13.82 -11.26 -2.65
N ALA A 69 13.99 -9.93 -2.57
CA ALA A 69 14.18 -9.23 -1.30
C ALA A 69 13.05 -9.56 -0.31
N PHE A 70 13.38 -9.62 0.98
CA PHE A 70 12.38 -9.90 2.02
C PHE A 70 11.20 -8.93 1.96
N SER A 71 11.47 -7.63 1.78
CA SER A 71 10.44 -6.62 1.63
C SER A 71 9.47 -6.91 0.48
N THR A 72 9.98 -7.33 -0.67
CA THR A 72 9.16 -7.70 -1.83
C THR A 72 8.21 -8.85 -1.50
N TRP A 73 8.73 -9.89 -0.84
CA TRP A 73 7.92 -11.03 -0.42
C TRP A 73 6.89 -10.64 0.66
N LEU A 74 7.29 -9.86 1.67
CA LEU A 74 6.42 -9.35 2.74
C LEU A 74 5.25 -8.55 2.16
N PHE A 75 5.51 -7.61 1.27
CA PHE A 75 4.46 -6.83 0.60
C PHE A 75 3.57 -7.69 -0.30
N ALA A 76 4.10 -8.74 -0.93
CA ALA A 76 3.30 -9.67 -1.70
C ALA A 76 2.30 -10.43 -0.82
N VAL A 77 2.73 -10.91 0.34
CA VAL A 77 1.86 -11.57 1.33
C VAL A 77 0.76 -10.62 1.81
N ALA A 78 1.15 -9.38 2.17
CA ALA A 78 0.23 -8.36 2.64
C ALA A 78 -0.79 -7.95 1.56
N ALA A 79 -0.35 -7.69 0.32
CA ALA A 79 -1.22 -7.32 -0.80
C ALA A 79 -2.28 -8.39 -1.09
N ASN A 80 -1.89 -9.65 -1.05
CA ASN A 80 -2.81 -10.78 -1.26
C ASN A 80 -3.88 -10.85 -0.16
N LEU A 81 -3.47 -10.65 1.11
CA LEU A 81 -4.39 -10.57 2.23
C LEU A 81 -5.36 -9.39 2.06
N TYR A 82 -4.86 -8.18 1.86
CA TYR A 82 -5.67 -6.96 1.77
C TYR A 82 -6.72 -7.05 0.66
N ARG A 83 -6.36 -7.59 -0.50
CA ARG A 83 -7.32 -7.83 -1.59
C ARG A 83 -8.40 -8.85 -1.21
N SER A 84 -8.04 -9.88 -0.47
CA SER A 84 -9.00 -10.90 -0.03
C SER A 84 -9.98 -10.34 0.97
N GLU A 85 -9.50 -9.51 1.91
CA GLU A 85 -10.34 -8.84 2.91
C GLU A 85 -11.33 -7.86 2.24
N LEU A 86 -10.85 -7.06 1.28
CA LEU A 86 -11.73 -6.12 0.58
C LEU A 86 -12.80 -6.79 -0.29
N LYS A 87 -12.53 -7.98 -0.82
CA LYS A 87 -13.55 -8.75 -1.57
C LYS A 87 -14.70 -9.26 -0.67
N ARG A 88 -14.44 -9.43 0.63
CA ARG A 88 -15.44 -9.88 1.61
C ARG A 88 -16.39 -8.77 2.04
N ILE A 89 -16.05 -7.51 1.77
CA ILE A 89 -16.91 -6.36 2.07
C ILE A 89 -17.86 -6.18 0.90
N PRO A 90 -19.18 -6.16 1.12
CA PRO A 90 -20.11 -5.68 0.13
C PRO A 90 -19.66 -4.29 -0.32
N ALA A 91 -19.68 -4.03 -1.62
CA ALA A 91 -19.37 -2.72 -2.17
C ALA A 91 -20.44 -1.71 -1.70
N GLY A 92 -20.31 -1.27 -0.46
CA GLY A 92 -20.98 -0.09 0.04
C GLY A 92 -20.30 1.10 -0.62
N ASN A 93 -21.11 1.97 -1.23
CA ASN A 93 -20.68 3.22 -1.84
C ASN A 93 -19.78 3.98 -0.87
N VAL A 94 -18.48 3.99 -1.14
CA VAL A 94 -17.63 5.03 -0.58
C VAL A 94 -17.96 6.27 -1.41
N ALA A 95 -18.91 7.06 -0.89
CA ALA A 95 -19.23 8.35 -1.46
C ALA A 95 -17.95 9.20 -1.42
N LEU A 96 -17.67 9.89 -2.53
CA LEU A 96 -16.53 10.79 -2.66
C LEU A 96 -16.53 11.92 -1.60
N ASP A 97 -17.64 12.11 -0.88
CA ASP A 97 -17.85 13.21 0.06
C ASP A 97 -17.28 12.94 1.47
N ASP A 98 -17.09 11.68 1.88
CA ASP A 98 -16.59 11.34 3.22
C ASP A 98 -15.06 11.51 3.40
N VAL A 99 -14.34 11.86 2.34
CA VAL A 99 -12.88 12.02 2.37
C VAL A 99 -12.42 13.35 2.97
N ALA A 100 -13.34 14.30 3.18
CA ALA A 100 -12.99 15.66 3.60
C ALA A 100 -12.75 15.84 5.11
N GLU A 101 -13.16 14.90 5.97
CA GLU A 101 -13.28 15.14 7.42
C GLU A 101 -12.18 14.52 8.30
N LEU A 102 -11.28 13.73 7.74
CA LEU A 102 -10.19 13.10 8.50
C LEU A 102 -8.81 13.73 8.19
N MET A 103 -8.73 15.04 8.34
CA MET A 103 -7.45 15.74 8.26
C MET A 103 -6.90 16.01 9.65
N ASP A 104 -5.85 15.25 9.99
CA ASP A 104 -5.03 15.47 11.17
C ASP A 104 -4.46 16.89 11.20
N LYS A 105 -4.85 17.64 12.24
CA LYS A 105 -4.38 19.00 12.53
C LYS A 105 -2.99 18.96 13.13
N ARG A 106 -1.93 18.71 12.36
CA ARG A 106 -0.55 19.00 12.80
C ARG A 106 0.41 19.05 11.61
N SER A 107 0.72 20.20 11.13
CA SER A 107 2.08 20.78 11.04
C SER A 107 2.06 22.09 10.24
N HIS A 108 2.83 23.05 10.76
CA HIS A 108 2.92 24.40 10.26
C HIS A 108 4.05 24.51 9.22
N SER A 109 3.79 25.29 8.19
CA SER A 109 4.71 26.06 7.33
C SER A 109 5.71 25.30 6.42
N ARG A 110 5.75 25.71 5.15
CA ARG A 110 6.62 25.35 4.01
C ARG A 110 6.50 23.94 3.42
N ASP A 111 6.22 22.92 4.22
CA ASP A 111 5.83 21.59 3.75
C ASP A 111 4.40 21.52 3.21
N PHE A 112 3.63 22.62 3.30
CA PHE A 112 2.19 22.62 3.04
C PHE A 112 1.85 22.31 1.57
N GLU A 113 2.56 22.90 0.63
CA GLU A 113 2.31 22.68 -0.80
C GLU A 113 2.74 21.29 -1.28
N GLU A 114 3.85 20.75 -0.75
CA GLU A 114 4.28 19.36 -1.04
C GLU A 114 3.29 18.36 -0.45
N HIS A 115 2.85 18.57 0.79
CA HIS A 115 1.85 17.74 1.45
C HIS A 115 0.46 17.83 0.78
N GLU A 116 0.08 18.97 0.22
CA GLU A 116 -1.17 19.10 -0.55
C GLU A 116 -1.10 18.34 -1.87
N ARG A 117 0.01 18.43 -2.61
CA ARG A 117 0.24 17.66 -3.84
C ARG A 117 0.22 16.17 -3.56
N ASP A 118 0.89 15.73 -2.50
CA ASP A 118 0.91 14.33 -2.08
C ASP A 118 -0.50 13.83 -1.71
N ARG A 119 -1.27 14.65 -0.99
CA ARG A 119 -2.67 14.36 -0.67
C ARG A 119 -3.54 14.24 -1.92
N MET A 120 -3.39 15.15 -2.88
CA MET A 120 -4.13 15.10 -4.14
C MET A 120 -3.78 13.86 -4.96
N VAL A 121 -2.51 13.51 -5.07
CA VAL A 121 -2.07 12.30 -5.75
C VAL A 121 -2.63 11.06 -5.05
N ARG A 122 -2.58 11.01 -3.73
CA ARG A 122 -3.19 9.90 -2.96
C ARG A 122 -4.68 9.78 -3.21
N ARG A 123 -5.44 10.89 -3.13
CA ARG A 123 -6.88 10.91 -3.43
C ARG A 123 -7.16 10.41 -4.84
N ALA A 124 -6.41 10.88 -5.84
CA ALA A 124 -6.55 10.46 -7.22
C ALA A 124 -6.31 8.95 -7.39
N VAL A 125 -5.26 8.41 -6.76
CA VAL A 125 -4.96 6.97 -6.79
C VAL A 125 -6.05 6.17 -6.08
N MET A 126 -6.56 6.65 -4.94
CA MET A 126 -7.64 5.98 -4.20
C MET A 126 -8.97 5.97 -4.98
N ALA A 127 -9.22 6.98 -5.79
CA ALA A 127 -10.40 7.07 -6.67
C ALA A 127 -10.30 6.17 -7.92
N LEU A 128 -9.17 5.50 -8.16
CA LEU A 128 -9.04 4.53 -9.24
C LEU A 128 -9.90 3.28 -8.96
N PRO A 129 -10.48 2.67 -9.99
CA PRO A 129 -11.03 1.32 -9.85
C PRO A 129 -9.99 0.35 -9.27
N ALA A 130 -10.42 -0.51 -8.32
CA ALA A 130 -9.53 -1.36 -7.53
C ALA A 130 -8.47 -2.09 -8.37
N LYS A 131 -8.85 -2.63 -9.52
CA LYS A 131 -7.93 -3.35 -10.42
C LYS A 131 -6.74 -2.53 -10.91
N TYR A 132 -6.90 -1.21 -11.10
CA TYR A 132 -5.82 -0.29 -11.49
C TYR A 132 -5.06 0.22 -10.28
N ARG A 133 -5.79 0.58 -9.21
CA ARG A 133 -5.21 1.03 -7.95
C ARG A 133 -4.22 0.03 -7.39
N ASP A 134 -4.56 -1.25 -7.31
CA ASP A 134 -3.69 -2.30 -6.78
C ASP A 134 -2.34 -2.35 -7.52
N ALA A 135 -2.37 -2.31 -8.85
CA ALA A 135 -1.13 -2.29 -9.65
C ALA A 135 -0.31 -1.01 -9.42
N MET A 136 -0.97 0.16 -9.35
CA MET A 136 -0.32 1.45 -9.11
C MET A 136 0.33 1.51 -7.73
N VAL A 137 -0.36 1.00 -6.70
CA VAL A 137 0.16 0.98 -5.33
C VAL A 137 1.40 0.11 -5.24
N LEU A 138 1.38 -1.11 -5.77
CA LEU A 138 2.54 -1.99 -5.73
C LEU A 138 3.73 -1.42 -6.51
N TYR A 139 3.50 -0.88 -7.68
CA TYR A 139 4.57 -0.39 -8.55
C TYR A 139 5.17 0.92 -8.07
N TYR A 140 4.34 1.95 -7.75
CA TYR A 140 4.83 3.31 -7.45
C TYR A 140 5.08 3.58 -5.98
N PHE A 141 4.35 2.95 -5.07
CA PHE A 141 4.50 3.22 -3.63
C PHE A 141 5.32 2.14 -2.91
N HIS A 142 5.42 0.94 -3.49
CA HIS A 142 6.23 -0.14 -2.94
C HIS A 142 7.40 -0.51 -3.85
N GLU A 143 7.64 0.29 -4.90
CA GLU A 143 8.79 0.16 -5.81
C GLU A 143 8.98 -1.26 -6.36
N MET A 144 7.88 -2.01 -6.46
CA MET A 144 7.93 -3.35 -7.05
C MET A 144 8.09 -3.24 -8.56
N ASP A 145 9.00 -4.04 -9.11
CA ASP A 145 9.04 -4.24 -10.55
C ASP A 145 7.80 -4.98 -11.07
N VAL A 146 7.62 -5.01 -12.39
CA VAL A 146 6.45 -5.66 -13.00
C VAL A 146 6.39 -7.16 -12.70
N PRO A 147 7.49 -7.94 -12.73
CA PRO A 147 7.50 -9.33 -12.33
C PRO A 147 7.05 -9.56 -10.89
N ALA A 148 7.55 -8.79 -9.92
CA ALA A 148 7.15 -8.89 -8.51
C ALA A 148 5.67 -8.52 -8.30
N ALA A 149 5.21 -7.42 -8.93
CA ALA A 149 3.81 -7.02 -8.90
C ALA A 149 2.90 -8.07 -9.56
N SER A 150 3.34 -8.69 -10.66
CA SER A 150 2.65 -9.79 -11.36
C SER A 150 2.44 -10.99 -10.42
N LYS A 151 3.51 -11.43 -9.77
CA LYS A 151 3.48 -12.52 -8.79
C LYS A 151 2.57 -12.18 -7.59
N SER A 152 2.66 -10.96 -7.06
CA SER A 152 1.85 -10.47 -5.94
C SER A 152 0.36 -10.39 -6.29
N LEU A 153 0.04 -9.98 -7.52
CA LEU A 153 -1.33 -9.84 -8.00
C LEU A 153 -1.92 -11.16 -8.53
N GLY A 154 -1.09 -12.19 -8.73
CA GLY A 154 -1.50 -13.43 -9.39
C GLY A 154 -1.97 -13.18 -10.82
N LEU A 155 -1.29 -12.29 -11.58
CA LEU A 155 -1.66 -11.85 -12.91
C LEU A 155 -0.48 -11.96 -13.86
N PRO A 156 -0.70 -12.20 -15.16
CA PRO A 156 0.36 -12.09 -16.16
C PRO A 156 0.98 -10.69 -16.20
N GLU A 157 2.28 -10.58 -16.46
CA GLU A 157 2.99 -9.30 -16.56
C GLU A 157 2.37 -8.33 -17.57
N GLY A 158 1.93 -8.84 -18.72
CA GLY A 158 1.23 -8.04 -19.72
C GLY A 158 -0.04 -7.40 -19.18
N THR A 159 -0.77 -8.12 -18.29
CA THR A 159 -1.96 -7.58 -17.61
C THR A 159 -1.58 -6.49 -16.61
N VAL A 160 -0.49 -6.67 -15.86
CA VAL A 160 0.00 -5.64 -14.94
C VAL A 160 0.42 -4.39 -15.69
N LYS A 161 1.20 -4.53 -16.79
CA LYS A 161 1.59 -3.42 -17.67
C LYS A 161 0.37 -2.66 -18.22
N ALA A 162 -0.65 -3.40 -18.67
CA ALA A 162 -1.90 -2.80 -19.17
C ALA A 162 -2.66 -2.06 -18.06
N ARG A 163 -2.69 -2.60 -16.83
CA ARG A 163 -3.32 -1.95 -15.68
C ARG A 163 -2.58 -0.69 -15.25
N LEU A 164 -1.26 -0.70 -15.24
CA LEU A 164 -0.43 0.48 -14.99
C LEU A 164 -0.66 1.56 -16.05
N PHE A 165 -0.69 1.17 -17.33
CA PHE A 165 -0.98 2.10 -18.42
C PHE A 165 -2.35 2.76 -18.25
N ARG A 166 -3.40 1.96 -18.07
CA ARG A 166 -4.78 2.47 -17.90
C ARG A 166 -4.94 3.30 -16.62
N GLY A 167 -4.29 2.90 -15.52
CA GLY A 167 -4.27 3.69 -14.28
C GLY A 167 -3.68 5.08 -14.51
N ARG A 168 -2.56 5.19 -15.23
CA ARG A 168 -1.95 6.47 -15.60
C ARG A 168 -2.86 7.33 -16.48
N GLU A 169 -3.52 6.74 -17.45
CA GLU A 169 -4.46 7.45 -18.33
C GLU A 169 -5.62 8.07 -17.53
N ILE A 170 -6.21 7.30 -16.61
CA ILE A 170 -7.27 7.79 -15.74
C ILE A 170 -6.77 8.91 -14.82
N LEU A 171 -5.57 8.77 -14.24
CA LEU A 171 -4.98 9.82 -13.41
C LEU A 171 -4.70 11.08 -14.22
N ARG A 172 -4.17 10.95 -15.43
CA ARG A 172 -3.90 12.09 -16.32
C ARG A 172 -5.16 12.87 -16.65
N SER A 173 -6.30 12.22 -16.81
CA SER A 173 -7.58 12.87 -17.09
C SER A 173 -8.21 13.52 -15.84
N LYS A 174 -7.96 12.98 -14.64
CA LYS A 174 -8.60 13.45 -13.39
C LYS A 174 -7.77 14.49 -12.61
N LEU A 175 -6.45 14.42 -12.67
CA LEU A 175 -5.56 15.32 -11.93
C LEU A 175 -5.78 16.80 -12.25
N PRO A 176 -5.98 17.24 -13.50
CA PRO A 176 -6.27 18.64 -13.80
C PRO A 176 -7.53 19.14 -13.10
N GLN A 177 -8.60 18.34 -13.10
CA GLN A 177 -9.88 18.68 -12.46
C GLN A 177 -9.73 18.80 -10.93
N LEU A 178 -8.93 17.94 -10.31
CA LEU A 178 -8.67 18.00 -8.88
C LEU A 178 -7.83 19.21 -8.48
N LEU A 179 -6.90 19.63 -9.34
CA LEU A 179 -6.08 20.83 -9.15
C LEU A 179 -6.93 22.12 -9.28
N GLU A 180 -7.89 22.15 -10.19
CA GLU A 180 -8.81 23.30 -10.33
C GLU A 180 -9.75 23.45 -9.14
N VAL A 181 -10.32 22.34 -8.64
CA VAL A 181 -11.20 22.35 -7.45
C VAL A 181 -10.45 22.80 -6.19
N SER A 182 -9.16 22.45 -6.04
CA SER A 182 -8.35 22.91 -4.91
C SER A 182 -8.13 24.43 -4.94
N ARG A 183 -7.85 25.00 -6.12
CA ARG A 183 -7.66 26.44 -6.28
C ARG A 183 -8.93 27.27 -6.02
N LEU A 184 -10.11 26.73 -6.31
CA LEU A 184 -11.39 27.40 -6.08
C LEU A 184 -11.82 27.35 -4.60
N LYS A 185 -11.24 26.50 -3.77
CA LYS A 185 -11.48 26.46 -2.32
C LYS A 185 -10.56 27.41 -1.52
N GLU A 186 -9.52 27.92 -2.14
CA GLU A 186 -8.55 28.85 -1.55
C GLU A 186 -8.82 30.31 -1.93
N ALA A 187 -9.79 30.58 -2.80
CA ALA A 187 -10.28 31.89 -3.21
C ALA A 187 -11.58 32.26 -2.49
#